data_a988dcf39a0a993da1e2f3bf7fcaaa92
#
_entry.id   a988dcf39a0a993da1e2f3bf7fcaaa92
#
_cell.length_a   1.000
_cell.length_b   1.000
_cell.length_c   1.000
_cell.angle_alpha   90.00
_cell.angle_beta   90.00
_cell.angle_gamma   90.00
#
_symmetry.space_group_name_H-M   'P 1'
#
loop_
_entity.id
_entity.type
_entity.pdbx_description
1 polymer ?
#
loop_
_entity_poly.entity_id
_entity_poly.type
_entity_poly.pdbx_seq_one_letter_code
_entity_poly.pdbx_strand_id
1 'polypeptide(L)'
;MEEISPNNILEVSHISASYQEGKQRKTVLHDISFELHENEILGLVGESGCGKSTLSKVILGFIRPDEGEIISQVDHPQMIFQDPFSSLNPAKKISWILEEPLRMQKVPKEERKKRVLAMAERVGLSAAVSYTHLRA
;
A
#
# COMPACT_ATOMS: atom_id res chain seq x y z
N MET A 1 -23.66 -7.64 10.25
CA MET A 1 -22.27 -7.15 10.37
C MET A 1 -21.58 -8.15 11.27
N GLU A 2 -20.77 -9.03 10.69
CA GLU A 2 -19.93 -9.90 11.50
C GLU A 2 -18.85 -9.03 12.15
N GLU A 3 -18.76 -9.11 13.47
CA GLU A 3 -17.70 -8.42 14.22
C GLU A 3 -16.40 -9.20 13.99
N ILE A 4 -15.35 -8.50 13.51
CA ILE A 4 -14.01 -9.09 13.40
C ILE A 4 -13.57 -9.57 14.78
N SER A 5 -12.97 -10.76 14.83
CA SER A 5 -12.33 -11.26 16.05
C SER A 5 -11.33 -10.20 16.57
N PRO A 6 -11.27 -9.94 17.88
CA PRO A 6 -10.50 -8.83 18.46
C PRO A 6 -9.00 -8.84 18.13
N ASN A 7 -8.49 -9.90 17.52
CA ASN A 7 -7.08 -10.05 17.12
C ASN A 7 -6.84 -9.98 15.61
N ASN A 8 -7.89 -9.96 14.78
CA ASN A 8 -7.77 -9.87 13.33
C ASN A 8 -7.68 -8.40 12.91
N ILE A 9 -6.66 -8.04 12.16
CA ILE A 9 -6.51 -6.70 11.57
C ILE A 9 -7.04 -6.64 10.14
N LEU A 10 -7.13 -7.78 9.46
CA LEU A 10 -7.66 -7.93 8.11
C LEU A 10 -8.35 -9.28 7.98
N GLU A 11 -9.56 -9.27 7.45
CA GLU A 11 -10.29 -10.46 7.04
C GLU A 11 -10.69 -10.33 5.57
N VAL A 12 -10.34 -11.34 4.80
CA VAL A 12 -10.63 -11.45 3.37
C VAL A 12 -11.49 -12.68 3.17
N SER A 13 -12.72 -12.48 2.71
CA SER A 13 -13.73 -13.55 2.63
C SER A 13 -14.28 -13.67 1.22
N HIS A 14 -14.02 -14.84 0.59
CA HIS A 14 -14.55 -15.26 -0.70
C HIS A 14 -14.32 -14.26 -1.86
N ILE A 15 -13.14 -13.62 -1.87
CA ILE A 15 -12.82 -12.62 -2.88
C ILE A 15 -12.60 -13.24 -4.25
N SER A 16 -13.42 -12.82 -5.21
CA SER A 16 -13.23 -13.02 -6.65
C SER A 16 -13.07 -11.69 -7.35
N ALA A 17 -12.12 -11.59 -8.29
CA ALA A 17 -11.89 -10.35 -9.03
C ALA A 17 -11.48 -10.62 -10.49
N SER A 18 -11.96 -9.76 -11.40
CA SER A 18 -11.74 -9.87 -12.83
C SER A 18 -11.22 -8.56 -13.40
N TYR A 19 -10.49 -8.65 -14.51
CA TYR A 19 -10.12 -7.52 -15.35
C TYR A 19 -10.86 -7.52 -16.66
N GLN A 20 -11.12 -6.32 -17.19
CA GLN A 20 -11.58 -6.14 -18.55
C GLN A 20 -10.36 -6.22 -19.48
N GLU A 21 -10.27 -7.27 -20.29
CA GLU A 21 -9.24 -7.43 -21.33
C GLU A 21 -9.91 -7.31 -22.71
N GLY A 22 -9.91 -6.09 -23.25
CA GLY A 22 -10.67 -5.78 -24.47
C GLY A 22 -12.18 -5.95 -24.30
N LYS A 23 -12.79 -6.89 -25.05
CA LYS A 23 -14.23 -7.23 -24.96
C LYS A 23 -14.52 -8.39 -23.98
N GLN A 24 -13.49 -9.02 -23.43
CA GLN A 24 -13.66 -10.16 -22.54
C GLN A 24 -13.32 -9.78 -21.09
N ARG A 25 -14.03 -10.40 -20.18
CA ARG A 25 -13.75 -10.30 -18.73
C ARG A 25 -13.00 -11.54 -18.32
N LYS A 26 -11.80 -11.35 -17.74
CA LYS A 26 -10.94 -12.44 -17.30
C LYS A 26 -10.85 -12.43 -15.78
N THR A 27 -11.35 -13.47 -15.15
CA THR A 27 -11.23 -13.65 -13.69
C THR A 27 -9.79 -14.03 -13.35
N VAL A 28 -9.23 -13.34 -12.37
CA VAL A 28 -7.84 -13.51 -11.92
C VAL A 28 -7.77 -13.99 -10.48
N LEU A 29 -8.71 -13.59 -9.65
CA LEU A 29 -8.85 -14.10 -8.28
C LEU A 29 -10.12 -14.96 -8.21
N HIS A 30 -9.99 -16.14 -7.62
CA HIS A 30 -11.04 -17.12 -7.50
C HIS A 30 -11.20 -17.54 -6.04
N ASP A 31 -12.26 -17.05 -5.38
CA ASP A 31 -12.67 -17.48 -4.06
C ASP A 31 -11.54 -17.46 -3.01
N ILE A 32 -10.87 -16.33 -2.86
CA ILE A 32 -9.75 -16.16 -1.95
C ILE A 32 -10.25 -15.78 -0.57
N SER A 33 -9.86 -16.54 0.44
CA SER A 33 -10.19 -16.28 1.84
C SER A 33 -8.97 -16.47 2.73
N PHE A 34 -8.71 -15.52 3.63
CA PHE A 34 -7.67 -15.61 4.68
C PHE A 34 -7.86 -14.50 5.72
N GLU A 35 -7.20 -14.67 6.84
CA GLU A 35 -7.14 -13.70 7.92
C GLU A 35 -5.70 -13.25 8.17
N LEU A 36 -5.51 -12.05 8.67
CA LEU A 36 -4.23 -11.53 9.13
C LEU A 36 -4.41 -10.96 10.53
N HIS A 37 -3.55 -11.40 11.43
CA HIS A 37 -3.61 -11.02 12.84
C HIS A 37 -2.62 -9.89 13.15
N GLU A 38 -2.83 -9.25 14.28
CA GLU A 38 -1.91 -8.21 14.75
C GLU A 38 -0.50 -8.78 14.96
N ASN A 39 0.53 -8.04 14.50
CA ASN A 39 1.95 -8.43 14.51
C ASN A 39 2.29 -9.70 13.69
N GLU A 40 1.42 -10.12 12.79
CA GLU A 40 1.66 -11.24 11.89
C GLU A 40 2.28 -10.79 10.56
N ILE A 41 3.08 -11.67 9.95
CA ILE A 41 3.59 -11.53 8.58
C ILE A 41 3.04 -12.69 7.76
N LEU A 42 2.16 -12.39 6.81
CA LEU A 42 1.60 -13.36 5.88
C LEU A 42 2.39 -13.35 4.56
N GLY A 43 2.98 -14.50 4.19
CA GLY A 43 3.68 -14.68 2.92
C GLY A 43 2.75 -15.12 1.79
N LEU A 44 2.68 -14.34 0.70
CA LEU A 44 1.91 -14.68 -0.49
C LEU A 44 2.85 -15.21 -1.59
N VAL A 45 2.80 -16.50 -1.88
CA VAL A 45 3.68 -17.19 -2.84
C VAL A 45 2.88 -17.70 -4.03
N GLY A 46 3.46 -17.70 -5.22
CA GLY A 46 2.85 -18.21 -6.44
C GLY A 46 3.61 -17.75 -7.69
N GLU A 47 3.30 -18.34 -8.82
CA GLU A 47 3.91 -18.05 -10.12
C GLU A 47 3.65 -16.60 -10.58
N SER A 48 4.44 -16.13 -11.56
CA SER A 48 4.20 -14.82 -12.16
C SER A 48 2.83 -14.80 -12.86
N GLY A 49 2.04 -13.76 -12.63
CA GLY A 49 0.71 -13.62 -13.25
C GLY A 49 -0.43 -14.35 -12.52
N CYS A 50 -0.18 -15.08 -11.43
CA CYS A 50 -1.23 -15.79 -10.67
C CYS A 50 -2.18 -14.90 -9.84
N GLY A 51 -2.03 -13.58 -9.88
CA GLY A 51 -2.97 -12.67 -9.21
C GLY A 51 -2.47 -12.00 -7.92
N LYS A 52 -1.22 -12.25 -7.45
CA LYS A 52 -0.70 -11.64 -6.20
C LYS A 52 -0.84 -10.12 -6.15
N SER A 53 -0.41 -9.44 -7.21
CA SER A 53 -0.52 -7.98 -7.30
C SER A 53 -1.98 -7.50 -7.42
N THR A 54 -2.86 -8.33 -7.99
CA THR A 54 -4.30 -8.06 -8.06
C THR A 54 -4.91 -8.12 -6.67
N LEU A 55 -4.59 -9.16 -5.89
CA LEU A 55 -5.05 -9.31 -4.52
C LEU A 55 -4.63 -8.12 -3.66
N SER A 56 -3.35 -7.72 -3.73
CA SER A 56 -2.87 -6.54 -3.01
C SER A 56 -3.65 -5.27 -3.38
N LYS A 57 -3.96 -5.07 -4.67
CA LYS A 57 -4.74 -3.92 -5.13
C LYS A 57 -6.21 -3.98 -4.67
N VAL A 58 -6.79 -5.18 -4.57
CA VAL A 58 -8.14 -5.36 -4.04
C VAL A 58 -8.17 -5.05 -2.55
N ILE A 59 -7.22 -5.54 -1.77
CA ILE A 59 -7.09 -5.26 -0.32
C ILE A 59 -6.95 -3.76 -0.06
N LEU A 60 -6.20 -3.05 -0.90
CA LEU A 60 -5.99 -1.60 -0.80
C LEU A 60 -7.15 -0.76 -1.38
N GLY A 61 -8.19 -1.40 -1.90
CA GLY A 61 -9.34 -0.71 -2.48
C GLY A 61 -9.09 -0.06 -3.86
N PHE A 62 -7.96 -0.34 -4.52
CA PHE A 62 -7.70 0.15 -5.89
C PHE A 62 -8.52 -0.59 -6.93
N ILE A 63 -8.93 -1.81 -6.64
CA ILE A 63 -9.78 -2.64 -7.48
C ILE A 63 -10.93 -3.13 -6.61
N ARG A 64 -12.16 -2.93 -7.11
CA ARG A 64 -13.34 -3.47 -6.43
C ARG A 64 -13.45 -4.96 -6.77
N PRO A 65 -13.60 -5.85 -5.80
CA PRO A 65 -13.86 -7.25 -6.07
C PRO A 65 -15.23 -7.44 -6.74
N ASP A 66 -15.38 -8.53 -7.47
CA ASP A 66 -16.63 -8.93 -8.09
C ASP A 66 -17.57 -9.57 -7.06
N GLU A 67 -16.95 -10.36 -6.16
CA GLU A 67 -17.62 -11.09 -5.09
C GLU A 67 -16.75 -11.06 -3.83
N GLY A 68 -17.38 -11.32 -2.70
CA GLY A 68 -16.74 -11.39 -1.39
C GLY A 68 -16.64 -10.05 -0.68
N GLU A 69 -16.03 -10.07 0.49
CA GLU A 69 -15.91 -8.91 1.40
C GLU A 69 -14.51 -8.83 2.00
N ILE A 70 -14.06 -7.60 2.24
CA ILE A 70 -12.83 -7.29 2.97
C ILE A 70 -13.18 -6.42 4.15
N ILE A 71 -12.84 -6.88 5.35
CA ILE A 71 -13.00 -6.14 6.58
C ILE A 71 -11.61 -5.83 7.14
N SER A 72 -11.32 -4.54 7.36
CA SER A 72 -10.02 -4.08 7.84
C SER A 72 -10.18 -3.15 9.03
N GLN A 73 -9.38 -3.38 10.07
CA GLN A 73 -9.24 -2.46 11.20
C GLN A 73 -8.19 -1.37 10.93
N VAL A 74 -7.50 -1.42 9.78
CA VAL A 74 -6.49 -0.44 9.39
C VAL A 74 -7.10 0.63 8.49
N ASP A 75 -7.14 1.86 8.96
CA ASP A 75 -7.72 3.00 8.21
C ASP A 75 -6.95 3.35 6.93
N HIS A 76 -5.63 3.20 6.94
CA HIS A 76 -4.75 3.63 5.86
C HIS A 76 -3.67 2.59 5.57
N PRO A 77 -4.01 1.43 4.97
CA PRO A 77 -3.02 0.43 4.58
C PRO A 77 -2.07 1.01 3.53
N GLN A 78 -0.79 0.63 3.62
CA GLN A 78 0.26 1.13 2.73
C GLN A 78 0.80 0.02 1.84
N MET A 79 1.26 0.38 0.65
CA MET A 79 1.87 -0.54 -0.31
C MET A 79 3.27 -0.06 -0.71
N ILE A 80 4.22 -0.98 -0.68
CA ILE A 80 5.53 -0.78 -1.31
C ILE A 80 5.49 -1.46 -2.68
N PHE A 81 5.66 -0.67 -3.73
CA PHE A 81 5.65 -1.17 -5.10
C PHE A 81 6.96 -1.87 -5.46
N GLN A 82 6.91 -2.83 -6.38
CA GLN A 82 8.08 -3.55 -6.88
C GLN A 82 9.10 -2.62 -7.56
N ASP A 83 8.62 -1.58 -8.25
CA ASP A 83 9.44 -0.48 -8.78
C ASP A 83 9.08 0.83 -8.07
N PRO A 84 9.77 1.17 -6.97
CA PRO A 84 9.50 2.37 -6.21
C PRO A 84 9.89 3.66 -6.96
N PHE A 85 10.81 3.57 -7.93
CA PHE A 85 11.28 4.76 -8.67
C PHE A 85 10.21 5.33 -9.59
N SER A 86 9.41 4.48 -10.23
CA SER A 86 8.30 4.92 -11.09
C SER A 86 7.18 5.63 -10.30
N SER A 87 7.10 5.39 -9.00
CA SER A 87 6.10 5.99 -8.11
C SER A 87 6.47 7.39 -7.64
N LEU A 88 7.73 7.80 -7.80
CA LEU A 88 8.24 9.07 -7.31
C LEU A 88 8.34 10.10 -8.43
N ASN A 89 7.86 11.32 -8.19
CA ASN A 89 7.98 12.40 -9.15
C ASN A 89 9.43 12.93 -9.21
N PRO A 90 10.19 12.68 -10.33
CA PRO A 90 11.60 13.04 -10.42
C PRO A 90 11.84 14.57 -10.47
N ALA A 91 10.83 15.37 -10.75
CA ALA A 91 10.90 16.82 -10.75
C ALA A 91 10.81 17.43 -9.34
N LYS A 92 10.50 16.63 -8.32
CA LYS A 92 10.39 17.08 -6.93
C LYS A 92 11.62 16.70 -6.12
N LYS A 93 11.93 17.52 -5.13
CA LYS A 93 12.96 17.20 -4.13
C LYS A 93 12.48 16.07 -3.23
N ILE A 94 13.40 15.25 -2.75
CA ILE A 94 13.09 14.14 -1.84
C ILE A 94 12.37 14.66 -0.57
N SER A 95 12.84 15.76 0.00
CA SER A 95 12.18 16.38 1.16
C SER A 95 10.72 16.76 0.88
N TRP A 96 10.42 17.24 -0.34
CA TRP A 96 9.05 17.58 -0.73
C TRP A 96 8.14 16.34 -0.78
N ILE A 97 8.67 15.24 -1.34
CA ILE A 97 7.96 13.95 -1.45
C ILE A 97 7.71 13.37 -0.03
N LEU A 98 8.74 13.37 0.82
CA LEU A 98 8.61 12.88 2.20
C LEU A 98 7.66 13.73 3.07
N GLU A 99 7.54 15.02 2.79
CA GLU A 99 6.59 15.90 3.47
C GLU A 99 5.13 15.72 3.00
N GLU A 100 4.90 15.13 1.82
CA GLU A 100 3.58 15.10 1.19
C GLU A 100 2.50 14.45 2.07
N PRO A 101 2.69 13.27 2.67
CA PRO A 101 1.71 12.66 3.56
C PRO A 101 1.39 13.55 4.77
N LEU A 102 2.40 14.19 5.34
CA LEU A 102 2.24 15.08 6.49
C LEU A 102 1.50 16.39 6.13
N ARG A 103 1.64 16.84 4.87
CA ARG A 103 0.84 17.96 4.34
C ARG A 103 -0.62 17.61 4.21
N MET A 104 -0.92 16.41 3.72
CA MET A 104 -2.28 15.88 3.63
C MET A 104 -2.95 15.86 5.01
N GLN A 105 -2.20 15.47 6.04
CA GLN A 105 -2.64 15.48 7.44
C GLN A 105 -2.64 16.86 8.09
N LYS A 106 -2.35 17.94 7.33
CA LYS A 106 -2.30 19.33 7.81
C LYS A 106 -1.29 19.58 8.95
N VAL A 107 -0.24 18.76 9.05
CA VAL A 107 0.83 18.95 10.06
C VAL A 107 1.56 20.28 9.80
N PRO A 108 1.86 21.10 10.84
CA PRO A 108 2.59 22.37 10.70
C PRO A 108 3.97 22.18 10.05
N LYS A 109 4.41 23.17 9.26
CA LYS A 109 5.65 23.10 8.45
C LYS A 109 6.90 22.74 9.26
N GLU A 110 7.08 23.34 10.42
CA GLU A 110 8.27 23.08 11.26
C GLU A 110 8.27 21.66 11.82
N GLU A 111 7.11 21.16 12.20
CA GLU A 111 6.95 19.79 12.67
C GLU A 111 7.17 18.78 11.54
N ARG A 112 6.68 19.06 10.32
CA ARG A 112 6.94 18.21 9.14
C ARG A 112 8.44 18.03 8.91
N LYS A 113 9.20 19.13 8.91
CA LYS A 113 10.66 19.07 8.71
C LYS A 113 11.35 18.20 9.73
N LYS A 114 10.98 18.33 11.02
CA LYS A 114 11.54 17.50 12.09
C LYS A 114 11.26 16.02 11.86
N ARG A 115 10.01 15.66 11.56
CA ARG A 115 9.61 14.27 11.33
C ARG A 115 10.28 13.68 10.09
N VAL A 116 10.39 14.44 9.00
CA VAL A 116 11.07 14.02 7.77
C VAL A 116 12.54 13.76 8.03
N LEU A 117 13.25 14.65 8.75
CA LEU A 117 14.66 14.44 9.08
C LEU A 117 14.86 13.21 9.97
N ALA A 118 14.07 13.07 11.03
CA ALA A 118 14.15 11.90 11.91
C ALA A 118 13.88 10.58 11.18
N MET A 119 12.93 10.57 10.23
CA MET A 119 12.65 9.39 9.43
C MET A 119 13.76 9.10 8.42
N ALA A 120 14.31 10.13 7.78
CA ALA A 120 15.45 9.99 6.85
C ALA A 120 16.67 9.37 7.56
N GLU A 121 16.99 9.83 8.75
CA GLU A 121 18.07 9.24 9.58
C GLU A 121 17.82 7.77 9.91
N ARG A 122 16.59 7.41 10.27
CA ARG A 122 16.21 6.00 10.56
C ARG A 122 16.41 5.05 9.38
N VAL A 123 16.26 5.53 8.16
CA VAL A 123 16.47 4.74 6.93
C VAL A 123 17.87 4.96 6.32
N GLY A 124 18.79 5.60 7.06
CA GLY A 124 20.17 5.81 6.62
C GLY A 124 20.38 6.89 5.56
N LEU A 125 19.38 7.75 5.32
CA LEU A 125 19.52 8.90 4.44
C LEU A 125 20.12 10.09 5.18
N SER A 126 21.23 10.63 4.68
CA SER A 126 21.80 11.86 5.26
C SER A 126 20.88 13.07 4.99
N ALA A 127 20.93 14.07 5.87
CA ALA A 127 20.15 15.31 5.72
C ALA A 127 20.41 16.01 4.36
N ALA A 128 21.62 15.89 3.82
CA ALA A 128 21.98 16.47 2.52
C ALA A 128 21.19 15.85 1.34
N VAL A 129 20.90 14.53 1.41
CA VAL A 129 20.14 13.81 0.37
C VAL A 129 18.69 14.28 0.33
N SER A 130 18.14 14.71 1.45
CA SER A 130 16.74 15.18 1.53
C SER A 130 16.48 16.42 0.65
N TYR A 131 17.51 17.19 0.32
CA TYR A 131 17.39 18.41 -0.50
C TYR A 131 17.76 18.21 -1.98
N THR A 132 18.18 17.00 -2.36
CA THR A 132 18.53 16.66 -3.75
C THR A 132 17.29 16.17 -4.52
N HIS A 133 17.38 16.23 -5.85
CA HIS A 133 16.41 15.60 -6.74
C HIS A 133 16.78 14.12 -6.94
N LEU A 134 15.78 13.27 -7.21
CA LEU A 134 15.97 11.84 -7.45
C LEU A 134 16.99 11.49 -8.54
N ARG A 135 17.33 12.43 -9.43
CA ARG A 135 18.31 12.27 -10.53
C ARG A 135 19.66 12.93 -10.29
N ALA A 136 19.93 13.35 -9.08
CA ALA A 136 21.23 13.92 -8.76
C ALA A 136 22.31 12.86 -8.54
#